data_4ac4d60c85525915236593214e31026c
#
_entry.id   4ac4d60c85525915236593214e31026c
#
_cell.length_a   1.000
_cell.length_b   1.000
_cell.length_c   1.000
_cell.angle_alpha   90.00
_cell.angle_beta   90.00
_cell.angle_gamma   90.00
#
_symmetry.space_group_name_H-M   'P 1'
#
loop_
_entity.id
_entity.type
_entity.pdbx_description
1 polymer ?
#
loop_
_entity_poly.entity_id
_entity_poly.type
_entity_poly.pdbx_seq_one_letter_code
_entity_poly.pdbx_strand_id
1 'polypeptide(L)'
;MWTPWYRWHPELALRYLPIVEKIKEEGRRKKEEGGGELKILEIGSGGLGIAPYLKMAVTGVDVEFKSPFHPLLKRIIGKAEKLNFADKSFDIVISSDMLEHLPPEMREKAIFEMIRVAKLGAVIGVPCGAEATGHDQELRQEYLKIHKEEFPFLKEQVEYGLPDKTDIITYINRSSKKLDKKIKLVVLGNENMTIRKFLMKGWMSSNFLINVFFRKVLLPVIPLFRVLERPPYYRNIFFVEIIKD
;
A
#
# COMPACT_ATOMS: atom_id res chain seq x y z
N MET A 1 -17.14 6.15 -16.30
CA MET A 1 -17.79 4.89 -15.85
C MET A 1 -17.60 4.80 -14.34
N TRP A 2 -18.68 4.80 -13.57
CA TRP A 2 -18.62 4.79 -12.10
C TRP A 2 -18.08 3.44 -11.65
N THR A 3 -16.93 3.45 -10.92
CA THR A 3 -16.54 2.26 -10.16
C THR A 3 -17.63 2.01 -9.13
N PRO A 4 -18.17 0.80 -9.08
CA PRO A 4 -19.25 0.52 -8.16
C PRO A 4 -18.81 0.83 -6.72
N TRP A 5 -19.57 1.67 -6.03
CA TRP A 5 -19.31 2.10 -4.65
C TRP A 5 -19.11 0.93 -3.66
N TYR A 6 -19.63 -0.25 -3.96
CA TYR A 6 -19.47 -1.46 -3.14
C TYR A 6 -18.02 -1.97 -3.07
N ARG A 7 -17.12 -1.52 -3.97
CA ARG A 7 -15.69 -1.85 -3.95
C ARG A 7 -14.87 -0.97 -3.00
N TRP A 8 -15.46 0.13 -2.52
CA TRP A 8 -14.83 0.96 -1.52
C TRP A 8 -14.98 0.33 -0.13
N HIS A 9 -13.94 0.46 0.66
CA HIS A 9 -13.86 -0.03 2.03
C HIS A 9 -13.14 1.03 2.88
N PRO A 10 -13.59 1.37 4.11
CA PRO A 10 -12.97 2.43 4.90
C PRO A 10 -11.49 2.21 5.15
N GLU A 11 -11.07 1.00 5.50
CA GLU A 11 -9.66 0.66 5.71
C GLU A 11 -8.84 0.88 4.44
N LEU A 12 -9.27 0.34 3.29
CA LEU A 12 -8.59 0.55 2.01
C LEU A 12 -8.56 2.04 1.60
N ALA A 13 -9.61 2.80 1.92
CA ALA A 13 -9.62 4.23 1.66
C ALA A 13 -8.60 4.97 2.55
N LEU A 14 -8.52 4.65 3.84
CA LEU A 14 -7.50 5.21 4.74
C LEU A 14 -6.08 4.89 4.27
N ARG A 15 -5.86 3.67 3.77
CA ARG A 15 -4.59 3.21 3.20
C ARG A 15 -4.19 4.03 1.97
N TYR A 16 -5.09 4.15 0.99
CA TYR A 16 -4.74 4.70 -0.33
C TYR A 16 -4.87 6.22 -0.45
N LEU A 17 -5.77 6.87 0.31
CA LEU A 17 -6.02 8.31 0.13
C LEU A 17 -4.78 9.19 0.28
N PRO A 18 -3.87 9.00 1.27
CA PRO A 18 -2.65 9.79 1.37
C PRO A 18 -1.74 9.60 0.15
N ILE A 19 -1.68 8.38 -0.38
CA ILE A 19 -0.89 8.05 -1.58
C ILE A 19 -1.51 8.73 -2.82
N VAL A 20 -2.84 8.67 -2.96
CA VAL A 20 -3.58 9.33 -4.05
C VAL A 20 -3.35 10.84 -4.06
N GLU A 21 -3.37 11.48 -2.89
CA GLU A 21 -3.12 12.91 -2.75
C GLU A 21 -1.72 13.28 -3.24
N LYS A 22 -0.71 12.52 -2.82
CA LYS A 22 0.67 12.73 -3.27
C LYS A 22 0.84 12.53 -4.77
N ILE A 23 0.25 11.49 -5.34
CA ILE A 23 0.30 11.24 -6.79
C ILE A 23 -0.37 12.37 -7.58
N LYS A 24 -1.51 12.88 -7.10
CA LYS A 24 -2.20 14.01 -7.75
C LYS A 24 -1.38 15.30 -7.69
N GLU A 25 -0.68 15.54 -6.59
CA GLU A 25 0.27 16.65 -6.46
C GLU A 25 1.39 16.54 -7.49
N GLU A 26 2.03 15.38 -7.59
CA GLU A 26 3.08 15.12 -8.58
C GLU A 26 2.57 15.24 -10.03
N GLY A 27 1.34 14.79 -10.28
CA GLY A 27 0.70 14.93 -11.59
C GLY A 27 0.45 16.38 -11.98
N ARG A 28 0.05 17.24 -11.03
CA ARG A 28 -0.07 18.68 -11.27
C ARG A 28 1.29 19.30 -11.56
N ARG A 29 2.30 19.02 -10.72
CA ARG A 29 3.67 19.52 -10.91
C ARG A 29 4.23 19.14 -12.29
N LYS A 30 4.07 17.88 -12.68
CA LYS A 30 4.52 17.42 -14.00
C LYS A 30 3.83 18.15 -15.16
N LYS A 31 2.53 18.44 -15.05
CA LYS A 31 1.78 19.20 -16.07
C LYS A 31 2.25 20.66 -16.16
N GLU A 32 2.51 21.30 -15.03
CA GLU A 32 3.04 22.66 -14.96
C GLU A 32 4.44 22.75 -15.61
N GLU A 33 5.24 21.68 -15.51
CA GLU A 33 6.54 21.53 -16.21
C GLU A 33 6.40 21.14 -17.71
N GLY A 34 5.18 21.15 -18.28
CA GLY A 34 4.92 20.79 -19.67
C GLY A 34 4.93 19.28 -19.97
N GLY A 35 4.92 18.44 -18.95
CA GLY A 35 4.90 16.99 -19.10
C GLY A 35 3.49 16.41 -19.33
N GLY A 36 3.44 15.19 -19.87
CA GLY A 36 2.19 14.42 -20.05
C GLY A 36 1.69 13.75 -18.76
N GLU A 37 0.75 12.82 -18.91
CA GLU A 37 0.22 12.05 -17.79
C GLU A 37 1.31 11.22 -17.10
N LEU A 38 1.09 10.94 -15.79
CA LEU A 38 1.99 10.09 -15.03
C LEU A 38 1.87 8.61 -15.47
N LYS A 39 3.00 7.97 -15.66
CA LYS A 39 3.09 6.51 -15.76
C LYS A 39 3.26 5.93 -14.36
N ILE A 40 2.27 5.16 -13.90
CA ILE A 40 2.20 4.65 -12.54
C ILE A 40 2.33 3.13 -12.54
N LEU A 41 3.19 2.60 -11.69
CA LEU A 41 3.33 1.18 -11.39
C LEU A 41 2.92 0.92 -9.95
N GLU A 42 2.10 -0.09 -9.71
CA GLU A 42 1.80 -0.60 -8.38
C GLU A 42 2.24 -2.07 -8.26
N ILE A 43 3.03 -2.36 -7.23
CA ILE A 43 3.57 -3.70 -6.94
C ILE A 43 2.79 -4.29 -5.77
N GLY A 44 2.30 -5.51 -5.92
CA GLY A 44 1.37 -6.14 -4.99
C GLY A 44 -0.05 -5.57 -5.14
N SER A 45 -0.45 -5.26 -6.37
CA SER A 45 -1.73 -4.57 -6.62
C SER A 45 -2.96 -5.45 -6.44
N GLY A 46 -2.83 -6.76 -6.49
CA GLY A 46 -4.00 -7.63 -6.63
C GLY A 46 -4.86 -7.26 -7.84
N GLY A 47 -6.15 -7.58 -7.78
CA GLY A 47 -7.06 -7.34 -8.90
C GLY A 47 -7.57 -5.90 -9.04
N LEU A 48 -7.49 -5.09 -7.99
CA LEU A 48 -8.05 -3.72 -7.93
C LEU A 48 -6.99 -2.65 -7.76
N GLY A 49 -6.03 -2.85 -6.87
CA GLY A 49 -5.00 -1.90 -6.49
C GLY A 49 -5.54 -0.54 -6.07
N ILE A 50 -4.73 0.49 -6.31
CA ILE A 50 -5.06 1.90 -6.08
C ILE A 50 -6.03 2.46 -7.15
N ALA A 51 -6.21 1.78 -8.27
CA ALA A 51 -6.96 2.29 -9.42
C ALA A 51 -8.39 2.80 -9.11
N PRO A 52 -9.19 2.16 -8.20
CA PRO A 52 -10.49 2.68 -7.80
C PRO A 52 -10.47 4.06 -7.16
N TYR A 53 -9.40 4.38 -6.44
CA TYR A 53 -9.24 5.63 -5.68
C TYR A 53 -8.58 6.72 -6.52
N LEU A 54 -7.60 6.34 -7.33
CA LEU A 54 -6.84 7.25 -8.18
C LEU A 54 -7.61 7.68 -9.42
N LYS A 55 -8.44 6.78 -9.99
CA LYS A 55 -9.22 6.98 -11.23
C LYS A 55 -8.35 7.29 -12.47
N MET A 56 -7.15 6.77 -12.48
CA MET A 56 -6.19 6.87 -13.58
C MET A 56 -5.75 5.46 -14.00
N ALA A 57 -5.16 5.34 -15.19
CA ALA A 57 -4.55 4.10 -15.64
C ALA A 57 -3.32 3.77 -14.77
N VAL A 58 -3.27 2.54 -14.27
CA VAL A 58 -2.19 2.01 -13.45
C VAL A 58 -1.71 0.69 -14.04
N THR A 59 -0.40 0.48 -14.10
CA THR A 59 0.16 -0.84 -14.34
C THR A 59 0.31 -1.53 -12.98
N GLY A 60 -0.29 -2.71 -12.81
CA GLY A 60 -0.17 -3.52 -11.60
C GLY A 60 0.70 -4.74 -11.84
N VAL A 61 1.62 -5.00 -10.93
CA VAL A 61 2.41 -6.25 -10.88
C VAL A 61 2.01 -7.03 -9.65
N ASP A 62 1.74 -8.31 -9.84
CA ASP A 62 1.47 -9.25 -8.76
C ASP A 62 1.90 -10.66 -9.19
N VAL A 63 2.11 -11.55 -8.22
CA VAL A 63 2.43 -12.97 -8.48
C VAL A 63 1.22 -13.71 -9.04
N GLU A 64 0.02 -13.28 -8.65
CA GLU A 64 -1.26 -13.76 -9.20
C GLU A 64 -2.32 -12.65 -9.16
N PHE A 65 -3.36 -12.80 -9.98
CA PHE A 65 -4.49 -11.87 -9.99
C PHE A 65 -5.80 -12.61 -9.77
N LYS A 66 -6.50 -12.25 -8.69
CA LYS A 66 -7.84 -12.76 -8.38
C LYS A 66 -8.92 -11.71 -8.60
N SER A 67 -10.08 -12.13 -9.11
CA SER A 67 -11.27 -11.27 -9.22
C SER A 67 -11.68 -10.72 -7.83
N PRO A 68 -12.23 -9.49 -7.78
CA PRO A 68 -12.64 -8.63 -8.90
C PRO A 68 -11.49 -7.83 -9.53
N PHE A 69 -11.65 -7.47 -10.82
CA PHE A 69 -10.67 -6.69 -11.58
C PHE A 69 -11.14 -5.26 -11.84
N HIS A 70 -10.19 -4.31 -11.81
CA HIS A 70 -10.48 -2.92 -12.17
C HIS A 70 -10.12 -2.64 -13.63
N PRO A 71 -10.96 -1.95 -14.43
CA PRO A 71 -10.71 -1.72 -15.85
C PRO A 71 -9.50 -0.81 -16.12
N LEU A 72 -9.15 0.08 -15.19
CA LEU A 72 -7.98 0.95 -15.30
C LEU A 72 -6.69 0.31 -14.80
N LEU A 73 -6.72 -0.96 -14.35
CA LEU A 73 -5.53 -1.69 -13.90
C LEU A 73 -5.06 -2.63 -15.00
N LYS A 74 -3.92 -2.30 -15.65
CA LYS A 74 -3.20 -3.21 -16.55
C LYS A 74 -2.41 -4.19 -15.70
N ARG A 75 -2.80 -5.46 -15.70
CA ARG A 75 -2.22 -6.53 -14.89
C ARG A 75 -1.04 -7.20 -15.59
N ILE A 76 0.07 -7.35 -14.88
CA ILE A 76 1.28 -8.04 -15.34
C ILE A 76 1.72 -8.99 -14.24
N ILE A 77 1.81 -10.29 -14.53
CA ILE A 77 2.35 -11.28 -13.58
C ILE A 77 3.85 -11.06 -13.44
N GLY A 78 4.33 -10.96 -12.21
CA GLY A 78 5.74 -10.73 -11.91
C GLY A 78 6.02 -10.76 -10.42
N LYS A 79 7.30 -10.69 -10.07
CA LYS A 79 7.78 -10.69 -8.69
C LYS A 79 8.35 -9.33 -8.32
N ALA A 80 8.12 -8.89 -7.09
CA ALA A 80 8.56 -7.59 -6.59
C ALA A 80 10.09 -7.44 -6.58
N GLU A 81 10.80 -8.53 -6.27
CA GLU A 81 12.26 -8.57 -6.19
C GLU A 81 12.97 -8.71 -7.55
N LYS A 82 12.20 -8.79 -8.65
CA LYS A 82 12.72 -8.87 -10.02
C LYS A 82 11.69 -8.33 -11.01
N LEU A 83 11.72 -7.03 -11.26
CA LEU A 83 10.82 -6.36 -12.19
C LEU A 83 11.39 -6.38 -13.62
N ASN A 84 10.61 -6.89 -14.55
CA ASN A 84 11.01 -6.94 -15.98
C ASN A 84 10.68 -5.61 -16.68
N PHE A 85 11.20 -4.50 -16.13
CA PHE A 85 11.06 -3.16 -16.70
C PHE A 85 12.43 -2.49 -16.75
N ALA A 86 12.61 -1.58 -17.71
CA ALA A 86 13.80 -0.75 -17.81
C ALA A 86 13.88 0.24 -16.61
N ASP A 87 15.08 0.70 -16.32
CA ASP A 87 15.30 1.75 -15.32
C ASP A 87 14.51 3.00 -15.67
N LYS A 88 13.99 3.70 -14.65
CA LYS A 88 13.27 4.96 -14.80
C LYS A 88 12.07 4.89 -15.77
N SER A 89 11.46 3.70 -15.95
CA SER A 89 10.36 3.47 -16.91
C SER A 89 8.99 3.93 -16.45
N PHE A 90 8.83 4.16 -15.14
CA PHE A 90 7.61 4.69 -14.51
C PHE A 90 7.91 5.99 -13.78
N ASP A 91 6.97 6.94 -13.83
CA ASP A 91 7.14 8.19 -13.09
C ASP A 91 7.05 7.93 -11.59
N ILE A 92 6.01 7.23 -11.14
CA ILE A 92 5.79 6.87 -9.73
C ILE A 92 5.62 5.36 -9.60
N VAL A 93 6.30 4.79 -8.63
CA VAL A 93 6.17 3.37 -8.25
C VAL A 93 5.57 3.27 -6.85
N ILE A 94 4.55 2.44 -6.69
CA ILE A 94 3.80 2.30 -5.45
C ILE A 94 3.88 0.85 -4.98
N SER A 95 3.96 0.66 -3.68
CA SER A 95 3.64 -0.59 -3.00
C SER A 95 2.90 -0.27 -1.71
N SER A 96 1.79 -0.95 -1.46
CA SER A 96 1.02 -0.75 -0.24
C SER A 96 0.57 -2.09 0.32
N ASP A 97 1.03 -2.38 1.54
CA ASP A 97 0.79 -3.65 2.25
C ASP A 97 1.16 -4.88 1.39
N MET A 98 2.43 -4.91 0.96
CA MET A 98 3.00 -6.02 0.17
C MET A 98 4.31 -6.54 0.78
N LEU A 99 5.17 -5.65 1.31
CA LEU A 99 6.50 -6.03 1.80
C LEU A 99 6.43 -7.00 2.99
N GLU A 100 5.39 -6.92 3.81
CA GLU A 100 5.14 -7.83 4.93
C GLU A 100 4.82 -9.27 4.48
N HIS A 101 4.39 -9.44 3.23
CA HIS A 101 4.13 -10.75 2.61
C HIS A 101 5.37 -11.33 1.93
N LEU A 102 6.49 -10.63 1.95
CA LEU A 102 7.76 -11.12 1.44
C LEU A 102 8.63 -11.65 2.58
N PRO A 103 9.37 -12.75 2.35
CA PRO A 103 10.45 -13.15 3.24
C PRO A 103 11.39 -11.98 3.51
N PRO A 104 11.89 -11.79 4.75
CA PRO A 104 12.70 -10.62 5.13
C PRO A 104 13.87 -10.34 4.20
N GLU A 105 14.55 -11.38 3.70
CA GLU A 105 15.70 -11.29 2.80
C GLU A 105 15.34 -10.78 1.38
N MET A 106 14.06 -10.80 1.01
CA MET A 106 13.59 -10.30 -0.29
C MET A 106 13.15 -8.83 -0.24
N ARG A 107 12.90 -8.26 0.95
CA ARG A 107 12.36 -6.90 1.12
C ARG A 107 13.29 -5.82 0.57
N GLU A 108 14.61 -5.91 0.86
CA GLU A 108 15.59 -4.94 0.32
C GLU A 108 15.65 -5.01 -1.21
N LYS A 109 15.58 -6.21 -1.80
CA LYS A 109 15.58 -6.40 -3.25
C LYS A 109 14.34 -5.79 -3.90
N ALA A 110 13.16 -5.98 -3.30
CA ALA A 110 11.92 -5.39 -3.78
C ALA A 110 12.00 -3.85 -3.77
N ILE A 111 12.48 -3.26 -2.67
CA ILE A 111 12.69 -1.81 -2.57
C ILE A 111 13.70 -1.31 -3.60
N PHE A 112 14.80 -2.04 -3.82
CA PHE A 112 15.77 -1.71 -4.86
C PHE A 112 15.13 -1.65 -6.25
N GLU A 113 14.35 -2.66 -6.61
CA GLU A 113 13.65 -2.71 -7.90
C GLU A 113 12.63 -1.57 -8.04
N MET A 114 11.87 -1.27 -6.98
CA MET A 114 10.97 -0.11 -6.96
C MET A 114 11.69 1.19 -7.29
N ILE A 115 12.81 1.46 -6.60
CA ILE A 115 13.59 2.68 -6.81
C ILE A 115 14.27 2.66 -8.19
N ARG A 116 14.72 1.50 -8.67
CA ARG A 116 15.37 1.36 -9.99
C ARG A 116 14.44 1.79 -11.13
N VAL A 117 13.21 1.26 -11.13
CA VAL A 117 12.25 1.54 -12.20
C VAL A 117 11.51 2.87 -12.06
N ALA A 118 11.62 3.54 -10.89
CA ALA A 118 11.05 4.85 -10.63
C ALA A 118 11.89 5.97 -11.27
N LYS A 119 11.20 6.96 -11.88
CA LYS A 119 11.80 8.16 -12.47
C LYS A 119 11.73 9.37 -11.53
N LEU A 120 10.56 9.62 -10.92
CA LEU A 120 10.31 10.76 -10.03
C LEU A 120 10.28 10.33 -8.56
N GLY A 121 9.80 9.13 -8.27
CA GLY A 121 9.75 8.68 -6.89
C GLY A 121 9.05 7.35 -6.69
N ALA A 122 9.15 6.86 -5.46
CA ALA A 122 8.46 5.67 -4.99
C ALA A 122 7.65 5.97 -3.72
N VAL A 123 6.54 5.27 -3.53
CA VAL A 123 5.72 5.33 -2.32
C VAL A 123 5.58 3.92 -1.76
N ILE A 124 6.01 3.73 -0.53
CA ILE A 124 5.99 2.45 0.15
C ILE A 124 5.13 2.57 1.40
N GLY A 125 3.97 1.95 1.40
CA GLY A 125 3.12 1.78 2.58
C GLY A 125 3.31 0.39 3.15
N VAL A 126 3.66 0.27 4.44
CA VAL A 126 3.88 -1.03 5.07
C VAL A 126 3.59 -0.94 6.57
N PRO A 127 2.89 -1.95 7.16
CA PRO A 127 2.77 -2.06 8.61
C PRO A 127 4.15 -2.26 9.24
N CYS A 128 4.38 -1.58 10.38
CA CYS A 128 5.71 -1.59 11.02
C CYS A 128 5.61 -1.65 12.53
N GLY A 129 6.54 -2.40 13.11
CA GLY A 129 6.85 -2.34 14.53
C GLY A 129 6.04 -3.29 15.41
N ALA A 130 6.42 -3.33 16.69
CA ALA A 130 5.92 -4.33 17.63
C ALA A 130 4.41 -4.24 17.93
N GLU A 131 3.84 -3.01 17.98
CA GLU A 131 2.40 -2.82 18.23
C GLU A 131 1.55 -3.35 17.06
N ALA A 132 1.99 -3.09 15.81
CA ALA A 132 1.33 -3.63 14.62
C ALA A 132 1.42 -5.16 14.59
N THR A 133 2.60 -5.72 14.90
CA THR A 133 2.81 -7.17 15.01
C THR A 133 1.90 -7.80 16.06
N GLY A 134 1.81 -7.21 17.24
CA GLY A 134 0.91 -7.70 18.30
C GLY A 134 -0.56 -7.66 17.87
N HIS A 135 -0.96 -6.59 17.19
CA HIS A 135 -2.33 -6.50 16.66
C HIS A 135 -2.64 -7.58 15.61
N ASP A 136 -1.71 -7.84 14.69
CA ASP A 136 -1.92 -8.87 13.66
C ASP A 136 -1.97 -10.28 14.27
N GLN A 137 -1.21 -10.53 15.33
CA GLN A 137 -1.30 -11.77 16.11
C GLN A 137 -2.67 -11.92 16.78
N GLU A 138 -3.17 -10.86 17.45
CA GLU A 138 -4.51 -10.84 18.03
C GLU A 138 -5.58 -11.08 16.96
N LEU A 139 -5.49 -10.37 15.82
CA LEU A 139 -6.43 -10.45 14.71
C LEU A 139 -6.47 -11.86 14.10
N ARG A 140 -5.31 -12.49 13.91
CA ARG A 140 -5.20 -13.87 13.43
C ARG A 140 -5.92 -14.84 14.36
N GLN A 141 -5.69 -14.71 15.68
CA GLN A 141 -6.33 -15.57 16.66
C GLN A 141 -7.86 -15.39 16.71
N GLU A 142 -8.33 -14.14 16.63
CA GLU A 142 -9.76 -13.83 16.59
C GLU A 142 -10.41 -14.37 15.31
N TYR A 143 -9.76 -14.19 14.15
CA TYR A 143 -10.23 -14.72 12.86
C TYR A 143 -10.39 -16.24 12.92
N LEU A 144 -9.36 -16.95 13.43
CA LEU A 144 -9.38 -18.40 13.58
C LEU A 144 -10.52 -18.87 14.52
N LYS A 145 -10.80 -18.13 15.60
CA LYS A 145 -11.92 -18.44 16.53
C LYS A 145 -13.28 -18.30 15.84
N ILE A 146 -13.46 -17.28 15.00
CA ILE A 146 -14.74 -16.96 14.33
C ILE A 146 -14.97 -17.89 13.15
N HIS A 147 -13.97 -18.03 12.27
CA HIS A 147 -14.12 -18.69 10.97
C HIS A 147 -13.67 -20.15 10.95
N LYS A 148 -12.96 -20.62 12.00
CA LYS A 148 -12.40 -21.97 12.12
C LYS A 148 -11.39 -22.34 11.02
N GLU A 149 -10.84 -21.31 10.34
CA GLU A 149 -9.85 -21.44 9.27
C GLU A 149 -8.81 -20.34 9.38
N GLU A 150 -7.62 -20.54 8.81
CA GLU A 150 -6.57 -19.54 8.75
C GLU A 150 -6.86 -18.52 7.62
N PHE A 151 -6.65 -17.24 7.90
CA PHE A 151 -6.60 -16.24 6.84
C PHE A 151 -5.16 -16.14 6.30
N PRO A 152 -4.91 -16.56 5.04
CA PRO A 152 -3.54 -16.74 4.54
C PRO A 152 -2.64 -15.51 4.71
N PHE A 153 -3.15 -14.31 4.40
CA PHE A 153 -2.37 -13.07 4.53
C PHE A 153 -1.97 -12.75 5.97
N LEU A 154 -2.85 -12.93 6.95
CA LEU A 154 -2.50 -12.77 8.37
C LEU A 154 -1.51 -13.82 8.83
N LYS A 155 -1.62 -15.04 8.30
CA LYS A 155 -0.65 -16.10 8.57
C LYS A 155 0.74 -15.71 8.10
N GLU A 156 0.88 -15.27 6.84
CA GLU A 156 2.15 -14.82 6.26
C GLU A 156 2.76 -13.65 7.05
N GLN A 157 1.96 -12.63 7.39
CA GLN A 157 2.43 -11.47 8.15
C GLN A 157 2.99 -11.86 9.52
N VAL A 158 2.33 -12.81 10.22
CA VAL A 158 2.78 -13.27 11.52
C VAL A 158 4.01 -14.18 11.40
N GLU A 159 4.09 -15.01 10.35
CA GLU A 159 5.21 -15.94 10.14
C GLU A 159 6.48 -15.23 9.65
N TYR A 160 6.37 -14.28 8.74
CA TYR A 160 7.51 -13.51 8.25
C TYR A 160 7.89 -12.33 9.14
N GLY A 161 6.99 -11.93 10.05
CA GLY A 161 7.11 -10.75 10.89
C GLY A 161 7.04 -9.44 10.10
N LEU A 162 6.54 -8.39 10.75
CA LEU A 162 6.52 -7.07 10.17
C LEU A 162 7.92 -6.44 10.22
N PRO A 163 8.31 -5.63 9.21
CA PRO A 163 9.57 -4.91 9.24
C PRO A 163 9.52 -3.79 10.29
N ASP A 164 10.70 -3.41 10.80
CA ASP A 164 10.83 -2.18 11.54
C ASP A 164 10.94 -0.98 10.60
N LYS A 165 10.46 0.17 11.06
CA LYS A 165 10.56 1.44 10.31
C LYS A 165 12.00 1.76 9.92
N THR A 166 12.96 1.48 10.80
CA THR A 166 14.40 1.69 10.59
C THR A 166 14.97 0.78 9.51
N ASP A 167 14.46 -0.45 9.39
CA ASP A 167 14.90 -1.36 8.33
C ASP A 167 14.49 -0.84 6.96
N ILE A 168 13.24 -0.40 6.82
CA ILE A 168 12.74 0.16 5.55
C ILE A 168 13.56 1.41 5.16
N ILE A 169 13.84 2.32 6.09
CA ILE A 169 14.69 3.49 5.85
C ILE A 169 16.09 3.07 5.39
N THR A 170 16.65 2.06 6.03
CA THR A 170 17.98 1.53 5.69
C THR A 170 17.99 0.92 4.28
N TYR A 171 16.97 0.13 3.92
CA TYR A 171 16.86 -0.45 2.58
C TYR A 171 16.68 0.61 1.50
N ILE A 172 15.86 1.65 1.75
CA ILE A 172 15.70 2.79 0.84
C ILE A 172 17.03 3.49 0.60
N ASN A 173 17.75 3.83 1.66
CA ASN A 173 19.02 4.55 1.57
C ASN A 173 20.12 3.73 0.86
N ARG A 174 20.25 2.44 1.20
CA ARG A 174 21.19 1.53 0.52
C ARG A 174 20.87 1.37 -0.97
N SER A 175 19.60 1.18 -1.28
CA SER A 175 19.14 1.04 -2.67
C SER A 175 19.39 2.29 -3.49
N SER A 176 19.08 3.47 -2.93
CA SER A 176 19.31 4.76 -3.59
C SER A 176 20.80 4.99 -3.84
N LYS A 177 21.65 4.68 -2.86
CA LYS A 177 23.12 4.77 -3.01
C LYS A 177 23.66 3.82 -4.09
N LYS A 178 23.19 2.56 -4.13
CA LYS A 178 23.59 1.58 -5.18
C LYS A 178 23.17 2.04 -6.59
N LEU A 179 22.09 2.79 -6.71
CA LEU A 179 21.54 3.30 -7.97
C LEU A 179 22.07 4.71 -8.34
N ASP A 180 22.93 5.28 -7.52
CA ASP A 180 23.42 6.65 -7.67
C ASP A 180 22.28 7.68 -7.81
N LYS A 181 21.25 7.53 -6.96
CA LYS A 181 20.08 8.42 -6.93
C LYS A 181 20.08 9.25 -5.66
N LYS A 182 20.09 10.58 -5.80
CA LYS A 182 19.82 11.50 -4.70
C LYS A 182 18.33 11.48 -4.38
N ILE A 183 17.98 11.33 -3.12
CA ILE A 183 16.58 11.23 -2.69
C ILE A 183 16.28 12.18 -1.54
N LYS A 184 15.00 12.59 -1.47
CA LYS A 184 14.37 13.14 -0.27
C LYS A 184 13.38 12.13 0.25
N LEU A 185 13.49 11.78 1.53
CA LEU A 185 12.61 10.82 2.19
C LEU A 185 11.72 11.54 3.20
N VAL A 186 10.41 11.35 3.08
CA VAL A 186 9.42 11.78 4.08
C VAL A 186 8.66 10.57 4.55
N VAL A 187 8.49 10.42 5.87
CA VAL A 187 7.78 9.29 6.46
C VAL A 187 6.59 9.79 7.25
N LEU A 188 5.40 9.31 6.89
CA LEU A 188 4.14 9.62 7.57
C LEU A 188 3.59 8.37 8.25
N GLY A 189 3.09 8.53 9.49
CA GLY A 189 2.26 7.51 10.10
C GLY A 189 0.89 7.47 9.41
N ASN A 190 0.31 6.29 9.31
CA ASN A 190 -0.98 6.08 8.67
C ASN A 190 -1.76 5.00 9.40
N GLU A 191 -3.05 5.23 9.52
CA GLU A 191 -4.02 4.40 10.20
C GLU A 191 -3.76 4.25 11.70
N ASN A 192 -4.45 5.09 12.49
CA ASN A 192 -4.42 5.00 13.95
C ASN A 192 -4.84 3.59 14.41
N MET A 193 -4.08 3.01 15.34
CA MET A 193 -4.28 1.64 15.82
C MET A 193 -5.68 1.39 16.40
N THR A 194 -6.26 2.38 17.10
CA THR A 194 -7.61 2.25 17.67
C THR A 194 -8.68 2.22 16.58
N ILE A 195 -8.54 3.08 15.55
CA ILE A 195 -9.44 3.10 14.40
C ILE A 195 -9.33 1.78 13.65
N ARG A 196 -8.11 1.27 13.43
CA ARG A 196 -7.91 -0.03 12.79
C ARG A 196 -8.56 -1.18 13.58
N LYS A 197 -8.31 -1.26 14.89
CA LYS A 197 -8.93 -2.28 15.74
C LYS A 197 -10.46 -2.26 15.66
N PHE A 198 -11.04 -1.08 15.58
CA PHE A 198 -12.48 -0.91 15.39
C PHE A 198 -12.95 -1.41 14.02
N LEU A 199 -12.27 -1.00 12.93
CA LEU A 199 -12.64 -1.39 11.56
C LEU A 199 -12.47 -2.90 11.33
N MET A 200 -11.41 -3.51 11.89
CA MET A 200 -11.15 -4.94 11.74
C MET A 200 -12.21 -5.82 12.42
N LYS A 201 -12.84 -5.36 13.52
CA LYS A 201 -13.99 -6.08 14.12
C LYS A 201 -15.14 -6.27 13.12
N GLY A 202 -15.43 -5.23 12.34
CA GLY A 202 -16.45 -5.33 11.29
C GLY A 202 -16.03 -6.20 10.12
N TRP A 203 -14.75 -6.15 9.74
CA TRP A 203 -14.22 -6.99 8.68
C TRP A 203 -14.29 -8.48 9.03
N MET A 204 -13.99 -8.86 10.27
CA MET A 204 -14.04 -10.25 10.74
C MET A 204 -15.47 -10.78 10.94
N SER A 205 -16.47 -9.91 11.04
CA SER A 205 -17.83 -10.35 11.35
C SER A 205 -18.41 -11.23 10.25
N SER A 206 -18.96 -12.39 10.61
CA SER A 206 -19.77 -13.22 9.73
C SER A 206 -21.21 -12.70 9.54
N ASN A 207 -21.63 -11.70 10.34
CA ASN A 207 -22.97 -11.11 10.23
C ASN A 207 -23.02 -10.13 9.06
N PHE A 208 -23.94 -10.38 8.13
CA PHE A 208 -24.12 -9.57 6.91
C PHE A 208 -24.39 -8.09 7.21
N LEU A 209 -25.26 -7.76 8.15
CA LEU A 209 -25.61 -6.38 8.48
C LEU A 209 -24.43 -5.61 9.09
N ILE A 210 -23.69 -6.26 9.98
CA ILE A 210 -22.45 -5.71 10.55
C ILE A 210 -21.44 -5.45 9.42
N ASN A 211 -21.26 -6.40 8.53
CA ASN A 211 -20.34 -6.27 7.39
C ASN A 211 -20.75 -5.07 6.49
N VAL A 212 -22.04 -4.94 6.15
CA VAL A 212 -22.53 -3.81 5.36
C VAL A 212 -22.29 -2.48 6.09
N PHE A 213 -22.57 -2.41 7.39
CA PHE A 213 -22.30 -1.22 8.20
C PHE A 213 -20.84 -0.80 8.12
N PHE A 214 -19.91 -1.69 8.48
CA PHE A 214 -18.47 -1.37 8.51
C PHE A 214 -17.88 -1.12 7.13
N ARG A 215 -18.38 -1.77 6.09
CA ARG A 215 -17.84 -1.63 4.74
C ARG A 215 -18.44 -0.48 3.94
N LYS A 216 -19.68 -0.07 4.25
CA LYS A 216 -20.42 0.88 3.41
C LYS A 216 -20.94 2.09 4.18
N VAL A 217 -21.59 1.88 5.33
CA VAL A 217 -22.17 2.97 6.11
C VAL A 217 -21.09 3.88 6.70
N LEU A 218 -19.92 3.35 7.03
CA LEU A 218 -18.79 4.12 7.53
C LEU A 218 -17.99 4.88 6.46
N LEU A 219 -18.25 4.68 5.16
CA LEU A 219 -17.52 5.41 4.11
C LEU A 219 -17.59 6.95 4.25
N PRO A 220 -18.74 7.58 4.54
CA PRO A 220 -18.82 9.03 4.76
C PRO A 220 -18.03 9.52 5.97
N VAL A 221 -17.67 8.63 6.90
CA VAL A 221 -16.93 8.97 8.14
C VAL A 221 -15.41 8.98 7.93
N ILE A 222 -14.92 8.54 6.77
CA ILE A 222 -13.48 8.52 6.45
C ILE A 222 -12.78 9.86 6.70
N PRO A 223 -13.33 11.03 6.31
CA PRO A 223 -12.69 12.32 6.59
C PRO A 223 -12.46 12.55 8.09
N LEU A 224 -13.42 12.14 8.93
CA LEU A 224 -13.27 12.23 10.39
C LEU A 224 -12.17 11.29 10.90
N PHE A 225 -12.09 10.06 10.42
CA PHE A 225 -11.02 9.13 10.77
C PHE A 225 -9.65 9.71 10.43
N ARG A 226 -9.51 10.38 9.29
CA ARG A 226 -8.26 11.04 8.90
C ARG A 226 -7.87 12.21 9.79
N VAL A 227 -8.83 12.99 10.27
CA VAL A 227 -8.56 14.07 11.25
C VAL A 227 -8.14 13.50 12.61
N LEU A 228 -8.63 12.32 12.96
CA LEU A 228 -8.31 11.61 14.20
C LEU A 228 -7.03 10.77 14.09
N GLU A 229 -6.36 10.77 12.93
CA GLU A 229 -5.09 10.06 12.77
C GLU A 229 -4.00 10.64 13.68
N ARG A 230 -3.56 9.84 14.65
CA ARG A 230 -2.47 10.13 15.59
C ARG A 230 -1.83 8.82 16.06
N PRO A 231 -0.59 8.88 16.56
CA PRO A 231 0.06 7.66 17.07
C PRO A 231 -0.78 6.99 18.19
N PRO A 232 -0.63 5.68 18.39
CA PRO A 232 0.22 4.78 17.59
C PRO A 232 -0.38 4.47 16.22
N TYR A 233 0.49 4.33 15.22
CA TYR A 233 0.09 4.01 13.85
C TYR A 233 0.34 2.53 13.53
N TYR A 234 -0.58 1.94 12.78
CA TYR A 234 -0.40 0.58 12.25
C TYR A 234 0.62 0.54 11.11
N ARG A 235 0.54 1.52 10.20
CA ARG A 235 1.31 1.61 8.97
C ARG A 235 2.18 2.85 8.95
N ASN A 236 3.34 2.75 8.28
CA ASN A 236 4.10 3.91 7.85
C ASN A 236 4.10 4.00 6.33
N ILE A 237 3.98 5.22 5.80
CA ILE A 237 4.09 5.52 4.38
C ILE A 237 5.38 6.29 4.15
N PHE A 238 6.26 5.71 3.33
CA PHE A 238 7.56 6.28 2.97
C PHE A 238 7.44 6.89 1.57
N PHE A 239 7.53 8.22 1.49
CA PHE A 239 7.55 8.96 0.23
C PHE A 239 9.00 9.21 -0.14
N VAL A 240 9.48 8.53 -1.19
CA VAL A 240 10.83 8.65 -1.73
C VAL A 240 10.76 9.52 -2.98
N GLU A 241 11.18 10.77 -2.89
CA GLU A 241 11.29 11.69 -4.02
C GLU A 241 12.70 11.60 -4.59
N ILE A 242 12.83 11.34 -5.90
CA ILE A 242 14.11 11.29 -6.61
C ILE A 242 14.42 12.69 -7.09
N ILE A 243 15.51 13.27 -6.59
CA ILE A 243 15.96 14.61 -6.95
C ILE A 243 16.62 14.54 -8.33
N LYS A 244 16.17 15.38 -9.26
CA LYS A 244 16.85 15.56 -10.56
C LYS A 244 18.18 16.28 -10.31
N ASP A 245 19.26 15.81 -10.94
CA ASP A 245 20.54 16.52 -10.99
C ASP A 245 20.41 17.82 -11.78
#